data_cf4e67469684dc129e24281b1426fec8
#
_entry.id   cf4e67469684dc129e24281b1426fec8
#
_cell.length_a   1.000
_cell.length_b   1.000
_cell.length_c   1.000
_cell.angle_alpha   90.00
_cell.angle_beta   90.00
_cell.angle_gamma   90.00
#
_symmetry.space_group_name_H-M   'P 1'
#
loop_
_entity.id
_entity.type
_entity.pdbx_description
1 polymer ?
#
loop_
_entity_poly.entity_id
_entity_poly.type
_entity_poly.pdbx_seq_one_letter_code
_entity_poly.pdbx_strand_id
1 'polypeptide(L)'
;FSGYTYQSTVSINYGYRVLKNDTMELNIEAGPGYRRDKLKETDEIQEEAIGRLALGYQWQIREGVSFIENFTAEVGSDNSIYKSETGLQSQLSGSLASKLTYKVKHVEEVPEGTENTDTEFGVTLVYSF
;
A
#
# COMPACT_ATOMS: atom_id res chain seq x y z
N PHE A 1 14.39 -0.04 14.30
CA PHE A 1 14.21 1.32 14.69
C PHE A 1 15.05 2.23 13.82
N SER A 2 14.45 3.19 13.22
CA SER A 2 15.14 4.09 12.32
C SER A 2 16.01 5.07 13.09
N GLY A 3 16.96 5.69 12.42
CA GLY A 3 17.79 6.73 12.99
C GLY A 3 17.11 8.08 13.12
N TYR A 4 15.79 8.12 13.13
CA TYR A 4 15.02 9.36 13.18
C TYR A 4 14.47 9.62 14.56
N THR A 5 14.49 10.86 14.98
CA THR A 5 13.84 11.29 16.20
C THR A 5 12.34 11.31 16.03
N TYR A 6 11.87 11.80 14.89
CA TYR A 6 10.47 11.70 14.50
C TYR A 6 10.38 11.71 12.99
N GLN A 7 9.25 11.21 12.52
CA GLN A 7 8.92 11.23 11.11
C GLN A 7 7.45 11.62 10.99
N SER A 8 7.17 12.61 10.17
CA SER A 8 5.82 13.11 10.01
C SER A 8 5.50 13.24 8.54
N THR A 9 4.33 12.77 8.14
CA THR A 9 3.86 12.87 6.77
C THR A 9 2.45 13.43 6.77
N VAL A 10 2.25 14.46 5.97
CA VAL A 10 0.93 15.08 5.79
C VAL A 10 0.63 15.06 4.31
N SER A 11 -0.54 14.59 3.95
CA SER A 11 -0.96 14.57 2.55
C SER A 11 -2.43 14.93 2.42
N ILE A 12 -2.76 15.53 1.28
CA ILE A 12 -4.13 15.80 0.90
C ILE A 12 -4.42 14.92 -0.29
N ASN A 13 -5.36 14.01 -0.16
CA ASN A 13 -5.67 13.06 -1.21
C ASN A 13 -7.03 13.37 -1.80
N TYR A 14 -7.08 13.30 -3.12
CA TYR A 14 -8.31 13.42 -3.85
C TYR A 14 -8.68 12.03 -4.37
N GLY A 15 -9.82 11.53 -3.93
CA GLY A 15 -10.27 10.20 -4.27
C GLY A 15 -11.32 10.22 -5.37
N TYR A 16 -11.22 9.25 -6.27
CA TYR A 16 -12.17 9.12 -7.35
C TYR A 16 -12.51 7.65 -7.56
N ARG A 17 -13.81 7.36 -7.62
CA ARG A 17 -14.28 6.01 -7.91
C ARG A 17 -14.41 5.87 -9.42
N VAL A 18 -13.50 5.10 -10.01
CA VAL A 18 -13.44 4.93 -11.45
C VAL A 18 -14.50 3.96 -11.95
N LEU A 19 -14.70 2.89 -11.18
CA LEU A 19 -15.61 1.82 -11.59
C LEU A 19 -16.32 1.28 -10.36
N LYS A 20 -17.61 1.14 -10.44
CA LYS A 20 -18.38 0.44 -9.43
C LYS A 20 -19.57 -0.22 -10.06
N ASN A 21 -19.62 -1.55 -9.93
CA ASN A 21 -20.80 -2.30 -10.32
C ASN A 21 -21.03 -3.42 -9.28
N ASP A 22 -21.90 -4.37 -9.57
CA ASP A 22 -22.28 -5.39 -8.59
C ASP A 22 -21.13 -6.33 -8.22
N THR A 23 -20.12 -6.45 -9.07
CA THR A 23 -19.02 -7.38 -8.85
C THR A 23 -17.66 -6.72 -8.76
N MET A 24 -17.50 -5.49 -9.21
CA MET A 24 -16.21 -4.82 -9.26
C MET A 24 -16.27 -3.42 -8.71
N GLU A 25 -15.20 -3.02 -8.06
CA GLU A 25 -15.05 -1.66 -7.57
C GLU A 25 -13.60 -1.22 -7.74
N LEU A 26 -13.37 -0.09 -8.36
CA LEU A 26 -12.05 0.47 -8.56
C LEU A 26 -12.02 1.91 -8.06
N ASN A 27 -11.16 2.17 -7.10
CA ASN A 27 -10.98 3.50 -6.52
C ASN A 27 -9.54 3.94 -6.76
N ILE A 28 -9.38 5.22 -7.09
CA ILE A 28 -8.07 5.82 -7.25
C ILE A 28 -8.00 7.05 -6.38
N GLU A 29 -6.90 7.21 -5.66
CA GLU A 29 -6.62 8.40 -4.88
C GLU A 29 -5.27 8.95 -5.29
N ALA A 30 -5.19 10.26 -5.39
CA ALA A 30 -3.94 10.93 -5.71
C ALA A 30 -3.92 12.27 -5.02
N GLY A 31 -2.73 12.72 -4.65
CA GLY A 31 -2.62 14.02 -4.03
C GLY A 31 -1.19 14.35 -3.65
N PRO A 32 -0.91 15.64 -3.40
CA PRO A 32 0.38 16.05 -2.90
C PRO A 32 0.51 15.75 -1.41
N GLY A 33 1.73 15.51 -0.98
CA GLY A 33 2.03 15.31 0.41
C GLY A 33 3.33 15.99 0.78
N TYR A 34 3.60 16.01 2.07
CA TYR A 34 4.80 16.62 2.60
C TYR A 34 5.33 15.73 3.71
N ARG A 35 6.60 15.39 3.61
CA ARG A 35 7.27 14.54 4.60
C ARG A 35 8.32 15.34 5.32
N ARG A 36 8.34 15.23 6.64
CA ARG A 36 9.32 15.89 7.48
C ARG A 36 9.94 14.85 8.41
N ASP A 37 11.25 14.73 8.35
CA ASP A 37 12.01 13.80 9.16
C ASP A 37 13.07 14.53 9.94
N LYS A 38 13.26 14.15 11.19
CA LYS A 38 14.36 14.66 12.01
C LYS A 38 15.33 13.53 12.30
N LEU A 39 16.58 13.72 11.86
CA LEU A 39 17.61 12.74 12.08
C LEU A 39 18.11 12.80 13.53
N LYS A 40 18.29 11.64 14.12
CA LYS A 40 18.67 11.53 15.51
C LYS A 40 20.13 11.89 15.77
N GLU A 41 21.00 11.57 14.84
CA GLU A 41 22.43 11.77 15.01
C GLU A 41 22.88 13.20 14.81
N THR A 42 22.25 13.91 13.89
CA THR A 42 22.69 15.26 13.52
C THR A 42 21.69 16.33 13.88
N ASP A 43 20.51 15.96 14.38
CA ASP A 43 19.39 16.87 14.62
C ASP A 43 18.98 17.63 13.35
N GLU A 44 19.36 17.11 12.22
CA GLU A 44 19.03 17.74 10.93
C GLU A 44 17.62 17.41 10.55
N ILE A 45 16.88 18.42 10.11
CA ILE A 45 15.51 18.25 9.64
C ILE A 45 15.53 18.14 8.13
N GLN A 46 14.98 17.05 7.62
CA GLN A 46 14.81 16.84 6.19
C GLN A 46 13.35 17.00 5.84
N GLU A 47 13.09 17.80 4.84
CA GLU A 47 11.75 18.07 4.38
C GLU A 47 11.65 17.73 2.90
N GLU A 48 10.57 17.11 2.50
CA GLU A 48 10.41 16.62 1.15
C GLU A 48 8.96 16.68 0.73
N ALA A 49 8.70 17.25 -0.44
CA ALA A 49 7.39 17.18 -1.04
C ALA A 49 7.26 15.85 -1.75
N ILE A 50 6.15 15.17 -1.55
CA ILE A 50 5.89 13.88 -2.17
C ILE A 50 4.59 13.91 -2.95
N GLY A 51 4.52 13.06 -3.96
CA GLY A 51 3.27 12.76 -4.63
C GLY A 51 2.81 11.39 -4.21
N ARG A 52 1.55 11.25 -3.90
CA ARG A 52 0.98 9.97 -3.48
C ARG A 52 -0.10 9.53 -4.44
N LEU A 53 -0.01 8.28 -4.84
CA LEU A 53 -1.01 7.63 -5.65
C LEU A 53 -1.44 6.35 -4.97
N ALA A 54 -2.73 6.14 -4.83
CA ALA A 54 -3.26 4.91 -4.26
C ALA A 54 -4.36 4.37 -5.17
N LEU A 55 -4.37 3.06 -5.32
CA LEU A 55 -5.36 2.38 -6.15
C LEU A 55 -5.91 1.20 -5.35
N GLY A 56 -7.22 1.13 -5.28
CA GLY A 56 -7.90 0.00 -4.64
C GLY A 56 -8.84 -0.67 -5.62
N TYR A 57 -8.60 -1.93 -5.89
CA TYR A 57 -9.42 -2.74 -6.80
C TYR A 57 -10.00 -3.91 -6.04
N GLN A 58 -11.31 -4.10 -6.15
CA GLN A 58 -12.00 -5.21 -5.54
C GLN A 58 -12.89 -5.86 -6.58
N TRP A 59 -12.74 -7.17 -6.73
CA TRP A 59 -13.46 -7.93 -7.74
C TRP A 59 -14.01 -9.20 -7.12
N GLN A 60 -15.31 -9.34 -7.16
CA GLN A 60 -15.94 -10.59 -6.78
C GLN A 60 -16.04 -11.47 -8.03
N ILE A 61 -15.12 -12.45 -8.11
CA ILE A 61 -14.99 -13.29 -9.29
C ILE A 61 -16.21 -14.17 -9.47
N ARG A 62 -16.68 -14.71 -8.36
CA ARG A 62 -17.91 -15.49 -8.30
C ARG A 62 -18.36 -15.53 -6.84
N GLU A 63 -19.49 -16.18 -6.58
CA GLU A 63 -19.97 -16.32 -5.23
C GLU A 63 -18.94 -17.07 -4.38
N GLY A 64 -18.54 -16.46 -3.27
CA GLY A 64 -17.57 -17.02 -2.36
C GLY A 64 -16.11 -16.78 -2.73
N VAL A 65 -15.81 -16.12 -3.85
CA VAL A 65 -14.43 -15.82 -4.26
C VAL A 65 -14.28 -14.35 -4.57
N SER A 66 -13.36 -13.69 -3.88
CA SER A 66 -13.09 -12.26 -4.05
C SER A 66 -11.61 -12.02 -4.27
N PHE A 67 -11.29 -11.09 -5.16
CA PHE A 67 -9.95 -10.65 -5.46
C PHE A 67 -9.82 -9.19 -5.03
N ILE A 68 -8.73 -8.89 -4.31
CA ILE A 68 -8.47 -7.55 -3.82
C ILE A 68 -7.04 -7.17 -4.20
N GLU A 69 -6.87 -5.97 -4.76
CA GLU A 69 -5.56 -5.43 -5.07
C GLU A 69 -5.50 -4.00 -4.54
N ASN A 70 -4.49 -3.74 -3.71
CA ASN A 70 -4.19 -2.39 -3.22
C ASN A 70 -2.80 -2.01 -3.66
N PHE A 71 -2.68 -0.92 -4.36
CA PHE A 71 -1.41 -0.40 -4.83
C PHE A 71 -1.24 1.01 -4.31
N THR A 72 -0.08 1.31 -3.75
CA THR A 72 0.24 2.64 -3.27
C THR A 72 1.63 3.02 -3.75
N ALA A 73 1.75 4.22 -4.29
CA ALA A 73 3.02 4.77 -4.71
C ALA A 73 3.22 6.12 -4.05
N GLU A 74 4.37 6.30 -3.42
CA GLU A 74 4.78 7.59 -2.87
C GLU A 74 6.08 7.98 -3.57
N VAL A 75 6.06 9.08 -4.29
CA VAL A 75 7.20 9.53 -5.07
C VAL A 75 7.71 10.83 -4.46
N GLY A 76 8.94 10.82 -4.00
CA GLY A 76 9.60 11.99 -3.47
C GLY A 76 10.86 12.30 -4.25
N SER A 77 11.53 13.40 -3.89
CA SER A 77 12.75 13.81 -4.56
C SER A 77 13.95 12.92 -4.20
N ASP A 78 13.96 12.38 -2.99
CA ASP A 78 15.06 11.57 -2.51
C ASP A 78 14.80 10.08 -2.65
N ASN A 79 13.57 9.64 -2.46
CA ASN A 79 13.25 8.24 -2.60
C ASN A 79 11.81 8.06 -3.05
N SER A 80 11.53 6.87 -3.55
CA SER A 80 10.20 6.47 -3.97
C SER A 80 9.85 5.14 -3.31
N ILE A 81 8.62 5.01 -2.86
CA ILE A 81 8.15 3.82 -2.19
C ILE A 81 6.93 3.31 -2.93
N TYR A 82 6.99 2.05 -3.34
CA TYR A 82 5.89 1.39 -4.02
C TYR A 82 5.45 0.19 -3.19
N LYS A 83 4.16 0.08 -2.96
CA LYS A 83 3.59 -1.04 -2.22
C LYS A 83 2.46 -1.65 -3.02
N SER A 84 2.47 -2.97 -3.13
CA SER A 84 1.41 -3.71 -3.77
C SER A 84 0.95 -4.81 -2.83
N GLU A 85 -0.34 -4.89 -2.62
CA GLU A 85 -0.92 -5.95 -1.81
C GLU A 85 -2.02 -6.62 -2.61
N THR A 86 -1.83 -7.90 -2.90
CA THR A 86 -2.79 -8.69 -3.64
C THR A 86 -3.42 -9.71 -2.70
N GLY A 87 -4.73 -9.76 -2.67
CA GLY A 87 -5.47 -10.69 -1.82
C GLY A 87 -6.46 -11.49 -2.62
N LEU A 88 -6.55 -12.78 -2.30
CA LEU A 88 -7.56 -13.66 -2.86
C LEU A 88 -8.25 -14.38 -1.73
N GLN A 89 -9.54 -14.19 -1.61
CA GLN A 89 -10.33 -14.81 -0.55
C GLN A 89 -11.30 -15.81 -1.16
N SER A 90 -11.26 -17.03 -0.66
CA SER A 90 -12.13 -18.11 -1.12
C SER A 90 -12.91 -18.68 0.05
N GLN A 91 -14.20 -18.84 -0.15
CA GLN A 91 -15.05 -19.54 0.82
C GLN A 91 -14.96 -21.04 0.56
N LEU A 92 -14.43 -21.80 1.51
CA LEU A 92 -14.25 -23.22 1.36
C LEU A 92 -15.46 -23.99 1.84
N SER A 93 -16.14 -23.47 2.85
CA SER A 93 -17.38 -24.07 3.35
C SER A 93 -18.22 -22.96 3.99
N GLY A 94 -19.37 -23.30 4.55
CA GLY A 94 -20.24 -22.32 5.17
C GLY A 94 -19.62 -21.54 6.30
N SER A 95 -18.62 -22.11 6.96
CA SER A 95 -17.96 -21.46 8.10
C SER A 95 -16.44 -21.28 7.93
N LEU A 96 -15.87 -21.77 6.84
CA LEU A 96 -14.43 -21.73 6.62
C LEU A 96 -14.10 -21.00 5.34
N ALA A 97 -13.20 -20.02 5.43
CA ALA A 97 -12.67 -19.28 4.29
C ALA A 97 -11.16 -19.25 4.34
N SER A 98 -10.53 -19.20 3.18
CA SER A 98 -9.10 -19.01 3.10
C SER A 98 -8.78 -17.67 2.44
N LYS A 99 -7.73 -17.04 2.89
CA LYS A 99 -7.26 -15.78 2.33
C LYS A 99 -5.77 -15.90 2.00
N LEU A 100 -5.45 -15.71 0.75
CA LEU A 100 -4.07 -15.64 0.28
C LEU A 100 -3.70 -14.18 0.13
N THR A 101 -2.56 -13.80 0.67
CA THR A 101 -2.09 -12.42 0.59
C THR A 101 -0.66 -12.40 0.08
N TYR A 102 -0.40 -11.54 -0.89
CA TYR A 102 0.91 -11.35 -1.44
C TYR A 102 1.23 -9.86 -1.42
N LYS A 103 2.25 -9.49 -0.66
CA LYS A 103 2.65 -8.10 -0.49
C LYS A 103 4.04 -7.89 -1.05
N VAL A 104 4.19 -6.82 -1.80
CA VAL A 104 5.48 -6.40 -2.34
C VAL A 104 5.69 -4.95 -1.95
N LYS A 105 6.84 -4.68 -1.36
CA LYS A 105 7.25 -3.32 -1.05
C LYS A 105 8.58 -3.06 -1.74
N HIS A 106 8.62 -2.05 -2.58
CA HIS A 106 9.83 -1.65 -3.28
C HIS A 106 10.19 -0.23 -2.90
N VAL A 107 11.40 -0.05 -2.42
CA VAL A 107 11.93 1.26 -2.05
C VAL A 107 13.09 1.57 -2.97
N GLU A 108 13.00 2.67 -3.68
CA GLU A 108 14.06 3.13 -4.57
C GLU A 108 14.62 4.44 -4.03
N GLU A 109 15.88 4.45 -3.69
CA GLU A 109 16.57 5.63 -3.20
C GLU A 109 17.43 6.24 -4.28
N VAL A 110 17.20 7.53 -4.52
CA VAL A 110 17.96 8.35 -5.45
C VAL A 110 18.49 9.53 -4.63
N PRO A 111 19.76 9.92 -4.70
CA PRO A 111 20.76 9.64 -5.73
C PRO A 111 21.66 8.41 -5.48
N GLU A 112 21.49 7.70 -4.40
CA GLU A 112 22.39 6.58 -4.09
C GLU A 112 22.22 5.38 -5.00
N GLY A 113 21.09 5.30 -5.73
CA GLY A 113 20.83 4.20 -6.61
C GLY A 113 20.60 2.87 -5.92
N THR A 114 20.22 2.93 -4.66
CA THR A 114 19.96 1.74 -3.86
C THR A 114 18.51 1.32 -3.99
N GLU A 115 18.29 0.06 -4.21
CA GLU A 115 16.96 -0.49 -4.33
C GLU A 115 16.78 -1.62 -3.32
N ASN A 116 15.64 -1.64 -2.66
CA ASN A 116 15.26 -2.71 -1.76
C ASN A 116 13.86 -3.20 -2.11
N THR A 117 13.72 -4.49 -2.26
CA THR A 117 12.42 -5.10 -2.53
C THR A 117 12.15 -6.16 -1.47
N ASP A 118 11.05 -5.98 -0.76
CA ASP A 118 10.58 -6.94 0.22
C ASP A 118 9.31 -7.60 -0.28
N THR A 119 9.25 -8.91 -0.14
CA THR A 119 8.10 -9.70 -0.57
C THR A 119 7.61 -10.52 0.60
N GLU A 120 6.30 -10.48 0.82
CA GLU A 120 5.69 -11.24 1.90
C GLU A 120 4.49 -12.00 1.36
N PHE A 121 4.46 -13.29 1.65
CA PHE A 121 3.35 -14.16 1.25
C PHE A 121 2.69 -14.73 2.49
N GLY A 122 1.39 -14.59 2.59
CA GLY A 122 0.63 -15.06 3.73
C GLY A 122 -0.56 -15.91 3.33
N VAL A 123 -0.84 -16.91 4.14
CA VAL A 123 -2.04 -17.72 4.00
C VAL A 123 -2.76 -17.69 5.34
N THR A 124 -4.03 -17.31 5.31
CA THR A 124 -4.83 -17.21 6.50
C THR A 124 -6.10 -18.03 6.33
N LEU A 125 -6.42 -18.80 7.32
CA LEU A 125 -7.70 -19.51 7.39
C LEU A 125 -8.58 -18.79 8.39
N VAL A 126 -9.79 -18.49 7.96
CA VAL A 126 -10.77 -17.82 8.80
C VAL A 126 -11.92 -18.79 9.04
N TYR A 127 -12.16 -19.09 10.30
CA TYR A 127 -13.23 -19.98 10.70
C TYR A 127 -14.25 -19.21 11.51
N SER A 128 -15.48 -19.22 11.07
CA SER A 128 -16.55 -18.54 11.81
C SER A 128 -17.65 -19.53 12.22
N PHE A 129 -18.15 -19.31 13.42
CA PHE A 129 -19.18 -20.14 14.00
C PHE A 129 -20.57 -19.60 13.74
#